data_566e685433ed6798f325248c463c2066
#
_entry.id   566e685433ed6798f325248c463c2066
#
_cell.length_a   1.000
_cell.length_b   1.000
_cell.length_c   1.000
_cell.angle_alpha   90.00
_cell.angle_beta   90.00
_cell.angle_gamma   90.00
#
_symmetry.space_group_name_H-M   'P 1'
#
loop_
_entity.id
_entity.type
_entity.pdbx_description
1 polymer ?
#
loop_
_entity_poly.entity_id
_entity_poly.type
_entity_poly.pdbx_seq_one_letter_code
_entity_poly.pdbx_strand_id
1 'polypeptide(L)'
;MRTKYISMIFLASLMLICLSCKDEDDSLARSGLIECIQKAETSISESVEGNEEGCIAPGSKDILQTRIDWAYFILQNSSSDEAYTNALKILDDAIAAFYANTVKAGVPLFGLGSKMNLGPVGDWNVTESFSIVCRVKYNEFAGGDQNVISCESGNSGWMLRSSGNVIQFYINDGNWTGCQTSSLELNRWYHVAATYQKGGGIALYLDGKKVGSSSCGTLQVTPNADLQAGTAPSYSDRYMRGYIQDLSLWKDVRTAEEVAADINCDFSGTEDGLNAYWPLNLNLGTSITDKTGNHTVNLVDVVWEDPEE
;
A
#
# COMPACT_ATOMS: atom_id res chain seq x y z
N MET A 1 -38.94 -1.16 11.66
CA MET A 1 -39.07 0.14 10.97
C MET A 1 -38.14 0.13 9.76
N ARG A 2 -38.71 0.15 8.56
CA ARG A 2 -37.93 0.08 7.31
C ARG A 2 -37.54 1.51 6.93
N THR A 3 -36.26 1.81 6.96
CA THR A 3 -35.74 3.09 6.44
C THR A 3 -35.42 2.90 4.95
N LYS A 4 -36.14 3.62 4.11
CA LYS A 4 -35.99 3.63 2.66
C LYS A 4 -34.72 4.41 2.28
N TYR A 5 -33.79 3.77 1.60
CA TYR A 5 -32.73 4.46 0.87
C TYR A 5 -33.35 5.08 -0.40
N ILE A 6 -33.32 6.40 -0.46
CA ILE A 6 -33.70 7.16 -1.65
C ILE A 6 -32.46 7.14 -2.56
N SER A 7 -32.53 6.30 -3.58
CA SER A 7 -31.61 6.32 -4.71
C SER A 7 -31.84 7.63 -5.49
N MET A 8 -30.88 8.52 -5.41
CA MET A 8 -30.87 9.74 -6.20
C MET A 8 -30.36 9.38 -7.60
N ILE A 9 -31.28 9.03 -8.48
CA ILE A 9 -31.00 8.84 -9.91
C ILE A 9 -30.68 10.22 -10.47
N PHE A 10 -29.42 10.49 -10.75
CA PHE A 10 -29.04 11.62 -11.59
C PHE A 10 -29.53 11.32 -13.01
N LEU A 11 -30.59 11.95 -13.38
CA LEU A 11 -31.10 11.99 -14.73
C LEU A 11 -30.12 12.81 -15.57
N ALA A 12 -29.25 12.13 -16.31
CA ALA A 12 -28.47 12.76 -17.36
C ALA A 12 -29.49 13.32 -18.36
N SER A 13 -29.69 14.62 -18.33
CA SER A 13 -30.52 15.31 -19.29
C SER A 13 -29.81 15.25 -20.64
N LEU A 14 -30.26 14.33 -21.47
CA LEU A 14 -29.94 14.29 -22.89
C LEU A 14 -30.46 15.61 -23.47
N MET A 15 -29.60 16.64 -23.51
CA MET A 15 -29.88 17.85 -24.24
C MET A 15 -29.78 17.51 -25.73
N LEU A 16 -30.92 17.16 -26.31
CA LEU A 16 -31.10 17.13 -27.76
C LEU A 16 -30.87 18.56 -28.25
N ILE A 17 -29.65 18.88 -28.64
CA ILE A 17 -29.36 20.12 -29.35
C ILE A 17 -30.01 19.97 -30.73
N CYS A 18 -31.16 20.64 -30.92
CA CYS A 18 -31.73 20.84 -32.25
C CYS A 18 -30.70 21.62 -33.09
N LEU A 19 -29.97 20.91 -33.92
CA LEU A 19 -29.13 21.48 -34.95
C LEU A 19 -30.03 22.22 -35.94
N SER A 20 -30.08 23.52 -35.81
CA SER A 20 -30.49 24.42 -36.86
C SER A 20 -29.39 24.38 -37.93
N CYS A 21 -29.73 23.92 -39.12
CA CYS A 21 -28.88 23.86 -40.29
C CYS A 21 -28.09 25.15 -40.53
N LYS A 22 -26.81 25.09 -40.40
CA LYS A 22 -25.79 25.69 -41.28
C LYS A 22 -24.78 24.61 -41.56
N ASP A 23 -24.64 24.30 -42.86
CA ASP A 23 -23.53 23.51 -43.38
C ASP A 23 -22.21 24.24 -43.13
N GLU A 24 -21.64 24.05 -41.93
CA GLU A 24 -20.21 24.20 -41.72
C GLU A 24 -19.67 22.78 -41.74
N ASP A 25 -18.79 22.48 -42.72
CA ASP A 25 -17.98 21.28 -42.73
C ASP A 25 -17.29 21.14 -41.39
N ASP A 26 -17.83 20.27 -40.52
CA ASP A 26 -17.16 19.92 -39.26
C ASP A 26 -15.77 19.41 -39.61
N SER A 27 -14.74 20.14 -39.20
CA SER A 27 -13.36 19.72 -39.53
C SER A 27 -13.09 18.32 -38.98
N LEU A 28 -12.25 17.53 -39.67
CA LEU A 28 -11.83 16.22 -39.16
C LEU A 28 -11.26 16.27 -37.75
N ALA A 29 -10.57 17.39 -37.42
CA ALA A 29 -10.02 17.59 -36.08
C ALA A 29 -11.12 17.75 -35.02
N ARG A 30 -12.19 18.51 -35.33
CA ARG A 30 -13.33 18.70 -34.43
C ARG A 30 -14.10 17.39 -34.22
N SER A 31 -14.40 16.68 -35.30
CA SER A 31 -15.08 15.38 -35.23
C SER A 31 -14.24 14.35 -34.43
N GLY A 32 -12.93 14.30 -34.64
CA GLY A 32 -12.03 13.43 -33.85
C GLY A 32 -12.02 13.74 -32.36
N LEU A 33 -12.06 15.03 -31.98
CA LEU A 33 -12.15 15.41 -30.57
C LEU A 33 -13.49 14.96 -29.96
N ILE A 34 -14.62 15.08 -30.68
CA ILE A 34 -15.91 14.61 -30.23
C ILE A 34 -15.90 13.10 -29.98
N GLU A 35 -15.36 12.33 -30.91
CA GLU A 35 -15.24 10.87 -30.75
C GLU A 35 -14.33 10.51 -29.56
N CYS A 36 -13.23 11.24 -29.34
CA CYS A 36 -12.36 11.01 -28.20
C CYS A 36 -13.05 11.33 -26.86
N ILE A 37 -13.88 12.39 -26.79
CA ILE A 37 -14.69 12.70 -25.61
C ILE A 37 -15.65 11.54 -25.33
N GLN A 38 -16.38 11.04 -26.31
CA GLN A 38 -17.30 9.91 -26.14
C GLN A 38 -16.57 8.66 -25.64
N LYS A 39 -15.37 8.38 -26.16
CA LYS A 39 -14.52 7.29 -25.68
C LYS A 39 -14.13 7.48 -24.22
N ALA A 40 -13.77 8.70 -23.81
CA ALA A 40 -13.40 9.00 -22.42
C ALA A 40 -14.60 8.85 -21.46
N GLU A 41 -15.78 9.34 -21.83
CA GLU A 41 -17.02 9.18 -21.05
C GLU A 41 -17.41 7.71 -20.91
N THR A 42 -17.27 6.92 -21.99
CA THR A 42 -17.50 5.49 -21.98
C THR A 42 -16.50 4.80 -21.02
N SER A 43 -15.22 5.18 -21.06
CA SER A 43 -14.20 4.66 -20.17
C SER A 43 -14.58 4.87 -18.69
N ILE A 44 -15.10 6.07 -18.31
CA ILE A 44 -15.56 6.34 -16.95
C ILE A 44 -16.79 5.50 -16.59
N SER A 45 -17.76 5.40 -17.51
CA SER A 45 -19.06 4.75 -17.24
C SER A 45 -18.93 3.22 -17.10
N GLU A 46 -18.06 2.60 -17.86
CA GLU A 46 -17.87 1.14 -17.89
C GLU A 46 -16.86 0.63 -16.84
N SER A 47 -16.04 1.51 -16.28
CA SER A 47 -15.05 1.13 -15.29
C SER A 47 -15.59 1.20 -13.86
N VAL A 48 -15.01 0.41 -12.96
CA VAL A 48 -15.25 0.45 -11.52
C VAL A 48 -13.99 0.97 -10.82
N GLU A 49 -14.12 1.97 -9.94
CA GLU A 49 -13.04 2.37 -9.06
C GLU A 49 -13.04 1.51 -7.80
N GLY A 50 -11.85 1.11 -7.37
CA GLY A 50 -11.69 0.30 -6.16
C GLY A 50 -10.23 -0.10 -5.95
N ASN A 51 -10.02 -0.79 -4.83
CA ASN A 51 -8.72 -1.33 -4.44
C ASN A 51 -8.61 -2.84 -4.75
N GLU A 52 -9.48 -3.36 -5.60
CA GLU A 52 -9.46 -4.76 -6.02
C GLU A 52 -8.80 -4.89 -7.40
N GLU A 53 -8.24 -6.06 -7.67
CA GLU A 53 -7.61 -6.34 -8.96
C GLU A 53 -8.60 -6.16 -10.12
N GLY A 54 -8.17 -5.48 -11.16
CA GLY A 54 -8.99 -5.14 -12.32
C GLY A 54 -9.81 -3.85 -12.17
N CYS A 55 -9.94 -3.31 -10.98
CA CYS A 55 -10.53 -1.98 -10.77
C CYS A 55 -9.57 -0.88 -11.24
N ILE A 56 -10.12 0.29 -11.53
CA ILE A 56 -9.33 1.51 -11.70
C ILE A 56 -9.04 2.08 -10.30
N ALA A 57 -7.82 2.52 -10.06
CA ALA A 57 -7.43 3.08 -8.77
C ALA A 57 -8.30 4.30 -8.40
N PRO A 58 -8.69 4.45 -7.11
CA PRO A 58 -9.56 5.52 -6.65
C PRO A 58 -9.05 6.92 -7.01
N GLY A 59 -9.97 7.81 -7.43
CA GLY A 59 -9.68 9.17 -7.87
C GLY A 59 -9.30 9.31 -9.35
N SER A 60 -9.07 8.21 -10.07
CA SER A 60 -8.72 8.26 -11.49
C SER A 60 -9.85 8.77 -12.36
N LYS A 61 -11.12 8.47 -12.00
CA LYS A 61 -12.30 8.98 -12.72
C LYS A 61 -12.42 10.50 -12.65
N ASP A 62 -12.14 11.10 -11.50
CA ASP A 62 -12.19 12.56 -11.31
C ASP A 62 -11.09 13.24 -12.14
N ILE A 63 -9.91 12.62 -12.24
CA ILE A 63 -8.80 13.11 -13.07
C ILE A 63 -9.20 13.10 -14.55
N LEU A 64 -9.75 11.97 -15.05
CA LEU A 64 -10.20 11.87 -16.44
C LEU A 64 -11.37 12.81 -16.72
N GLN A 65 -12.36 12.93 -15.80
CA GLN A 65 -13.47 13.87 -15.92
C GLN A 65 -12.99 15.31 -16.09
N THR A 66 -11.99 15.72 -15.33
CA THR A 66 -11.39 17.08 -15.47
C THR A 66 -10.84 17.29 -16.88
N ARG A 67 -10.29 16.29 -17.53
CA ARG A 67 -9.80 16.37 -18.92
C ARG A 67 -10.93 16.39 -19.93
N ILE A 68 -12.01 15.67 -19.69
CA ILE A 68 -13.24 15.71 -20.49
C ILE A 68 -13.84 17.12 -20.45
N ASP A 69 -14.00 17.68 -19.26
CA ASP A 69 -14.57 19.01 -19.07
C ASP A 69 -13.75 20.09 -19.81
N TRP A 70 -12.42 19.97 -19.75
CA TRP A 70 -11.53 20.84 -20.50
C TRP A 70 -11.67 20.66 -22.02
N ALA A 71 -11.81 19.42 -22.51
CA ALA A 71 -12.02 19.14 -23.93
C ALA A 71 -13.36 19.73 -24.44
N TYR A 72 -14.43 19.64 -23.64
CA TYR A 72 -15.69 20.32 -23.93
C TYR A 72 -15.54 21.85 -23.98
N PHE A 73 -14.77 22.42 -23.06
CA PHE A 73 -14.46 23.84 -23.08
C PHE A 73 -13.80 24.26 -24.41
N ILE A 74 -12.86 23.49 -24.91
CA ILE A 74 -12.21 23.74 -26.22
C ILE A 74 -13.21 23.63 -27.36
N LEU A 75 -14.09 22.62 -27.38
CA LEU A 75 -15.14 22.48 -28.40
C LEU A 75 -16.09 23.69 -28.46
N GLN A 76 -16.39 24.28 -27.32
CA GLN A 76 -17.32 25.40 -27.21
C GLN A 76 -16.70 26.76 -27.49
N ASN A 77 -15.38 26.92 -27.25
CA ASN A 77 -14.72 28.21 -27.23
C ASN A 77 -13.63 28.38 -28.30
N SER A 78 -13.37 27.36 -29.12
CA SER A 78 -12.39 27.42 -30.21
C SER A 78 -13.05 27.07 -31.55
N SER A 79 -12.47 27.60 -32.62
CA SER A 79 -12.75 27.22 -34.03
C SER A 79 -11.48 26.79 -34.77
N SER A 80 -10.38 26.52 -34.04
CA SER A 80 -9.07 26.19 -34.61
C SER A 80 -8.85 24.70 -34.61
N ASP A 81 -8.53 24.14 -35.79
CA ASP A 81 -8.14 22.73 -35.95
C ASP A 81 -6.92 22.35 -35.09
N GLU A 82 -5.99 23.31 -34.92
CA GLU A 82 -4.83 23.10 -34.05
C GLU A 82 -5.28 22.91 -32.59
N ALA A 83 -6.24 23.73 -32.12
CA ALA A 83 -6.75 23.59 -30.76
C ALA A 83 -7.47 22.27 -30.55
N TYR A 84 -8.27 21.82 -31.52
CA TYR A 84 -8.94 20.52 -31.47
C TYR A 84 -7.96 19.36 -31.49
N THR A 85 -6.94 19.40 -32.36
CA THR A 85 -5.91 18.36 -32.41
C THR A 85 -5.10 18.26 -31.13
N ASN A 86 -4.74 19.40 -30.53
CA ASN A 86 -4.05 19.41 -29.24
C ASN A 86 -4.92 18.88 -28.11
N ALA A 87 -6.21 19.25 -28.08
CA ALA A 87 -7.13 18.76 -27.08
C ALA A 87 -7.38 17.26 -27.21
N LEU A 88 -7.53 16.75 -28.43
CA LEU A 88 -7.63 15.32 -28.72
C LEU A 88 -6.42 14.56 -28.18
N LYS A 89 -5.20 15.03 -28.47
CA LYS A 89 -3.99 14.37 -28.01
C LYS A 89 -3.93 14.32 -26.47
N ILE A 90 -4.22 15.44 -25.80
CA ILE A 90 -4.20 15.52 -24.32
C ILE A 90 -5.24 14.58 -23.71
N LEU A 91 -6.44 14.48 -24.32
CA LEU A 91 -7.48 13.60 -23.83
C LEU A 91 -7.18 12.13 -24.08
N ASP A 92 -6.59 11.79 -25.22
CA ASP A 92 -6.17 10.40 -25.52
C ASP A 92 -5.03 9.95 -24.60
N ASP A 93 -4.06 10.84 -24.33
CA ASP A 93 -3.01 10.60 -23.32
C ASP A 93 -3.63 10.39 -21.91
N ALA A 94 -4.68 11.14 -21.59
CA ALA A 94 -5.39 10.99 -20.31
C ALA A 94 -6.18 9.67 -20.20
N ILE A 95 -6.79 9.20 -21.29
CA ILE A 95 -7.43 7.88 -21.35
C ILE A 95 -6.39 6.78 -21.15
N ALA A 96 -5.24 6.90 -21.82
CA ALA A 96 -4.15 5.93 -21.64
C ALA A 96 -3.65 5.89 -20.19
N ALA A 97 -3.47 7.05 -19.55
CA ALA A 97 -3.10 7.15 -18.14
C ALA A 97 -4.17 6.57 -17.22
N PHE A 98 -5.47 6.77 -17.53
CA PHE A 98 -6.57 6.20 -16.78
C PHE A 98 -6.52 4.67 -16.75
N TYR A 99 -6.32 4.01 -17.88
CA TYR A 99 -6.19 2.55 -17.93
C TYR A 99 -4.86 2.04 -17.39
N ALA A 100 -3.80 2.84 -17.43
CA ALA A 100 -2.54 2.50 -16.76
C ALA A 100 -2.68 2.43 -15.24
N ASN A 101 -3.67 3.12 -14.66
CA ASN A 101 -4.01 3.05 -13.24
C ASN A 101 -4.92 1.85 -12.87
N THR A 102 -5.04 0.83 -13.73
CA THR A 102 -5.72 -0.41 -13.35
C THR A 102 -4.92 -1.10 -12.25
N VAL A 103 -5.62 -1.42 -11.15
CA VAL A 103 -5.05 -2.17 -10.02
C VAL A 103 -4.70 -3.58 -10.50
N LYS A 104 -3.46 -3.97 -10.29
CA LYS A 104 -2.91 -5.29 -10.68
C LYS A 104 -2.36 -5.98 -9.47
N ALA A 105 -2.29 -7.31 -9.53
CA ALA A 105 -1.46 -8.06 -8.61
C ALA A 105 -0.04 -7.44 -8.57
N GLY A 106 0.60 -7.45 -7.42
CA GLY A 106 1.93 -6.91 -7.28
C GLY A 106 2.44 -7.05 -5.87
N VAL A 107 3.73 -7.29 -5.72
CA VAL A 107 4.43 -7.32 -4.44
C VAL A 107 5.48 -6.21 -4.38
N PRO A 108 5.59 -5.47 -3.27
CA PRO A 108 6.54 -4.38 -3.17
C PRO A 108 7.95 -4.93 -2.94
N LEU A 109 8.84 -4.63 -3.88
CA LEU A 109 10.28 -4.85 -3.74
C LEU A 109 10.90 -3.67 -3.00
N PHE A 110 11.53 -3.97 -1.88
CA PHE A 110 12.32 -3.04 -1.09
C PHE A 110 13.81 -3.15 -1.46
N GLY A 111 14.47 -2.01 -1.56
CA GLY A 111 15.89 -1.90 -1.87
C GLY A 111 16.53 -0.69 -1.18
N LEU A 112 17.63 -0.18 -1.73
CA LEU A 112 18.27 1.03 -1.22
C LEU A 112 17.32 2.23 -1.33
N GLY A 113 17.10 2.94 -0.21
CA GLY A 113 16.20 4.10 -0.14
C GLY A 113 14.74 3.73 0.11
N SER A 114 14.34 2.48 -0.12
CA SER A 114 12.95 2.05 0.00
C SER A 114 12.49 1.99 1.44
N LYS A 115 11.28 2.49 1.66
CA LYS A 115 10.60 2.40 2.96
C LYS A 115 9.10 2.54 2.86
N MET A 116 8.42 2.00 3.86
CA MET A 116 7.02 2.27 4.17
C MET A 116 7.00 3.06 5.48
N ASN A 117 6.53 4.30 5.46
CA ASN A 117 6.50 5.16 6.63
C ASN A 117 5.18 5.04 7.37
N LEU A 118 5.21 4.49 8.58
CA LEU A 118 4.05 4.26 9.42
C LEU A 118 3.79 5.40 10.43
N GLY A 119 4.63 6.46 10.42
CA GLY A 119 4.51 7.58 11.35
C GLY A 119 5.10 7.31 12.74
N PRO A 120 4.78 8.15 13.74
CA PRO A 120 5.35 8.05 15.08
C PRO A 120 4.97 6.76 15.78
N VAL A 121 5.95 6.07 16.39
CA VAL A 121 5.70 4.80 17.10
C VAL A 121 4.74 4.97 18.29
N GLY A 122 4.66 6.17 18.86
CA GLY A 122 3.72 6.47 19.95
C GLY A 122 2.25 6.28 19.60
N ASP A 123 1.91 6.36 18.31
CA ASP A 123 0.52 6.19 17.83
C ASP A 123 0.10 4.70 17.80
N TRP A 124 1.05 3.77 17.97
CA TRP A 124 0.83 2.33 17.79
C TRP A 124 0.57 1.54 19.08
N ASN A 125 0.58 2.20 20.27
CA ASN A 125 0.29 1.58 21.58
C ASN A 125 1.14 0.33 21.89
N VAL A 126 2.43 0.34 21.54
CA VAL A 126 3.33 -0.82 21.62
C VAL A 126 3.98 -1.03 23.00
N THR A 127 3.59 -0.28 24.04
CA THR A 127 4.31 -0.26 25.34
C THR A 127 3.95 -1.40 26.28
N GLU A 128 2.75 -1.95 26.20
CA GLU A 128 2.29 -3.03 27.07
C GLU A 128 2.46 -4.40 26.40
N SER A 129 1.95 -4.53 25.18
CA SER A 129 2.04 -5.73 24.36
C SER A 129 1.88 -5.37 22.88
N PHE A 130 2.44 -6.18 22.03
CA PHE A 130 2.16 -6.14 20.59
C PHE A 130 2.64 -7.41 19.90
N SER A 131 2.13 -7.63 18.69
CA SER A 131 2.67 -8.60 17.76
C SER A 131 2.83 -7.98 16.38
N ILE A 132 3.83 -8.45 15.67
CA ILE A 132 4.09 -8.15 14.26
C ILE A 132 4.03 -9.46 13.53
N VAL A 133 3.25 -9.52 12.45
CA VAL A 133 3.22 -10.69 11.56
C VAL A 133 3.41 -10.21 10.13
N CYS A 134 4.25 -10.89 9.37
CA CYS A 134 4.47 -10.57 7.96
C CYS A 134 5.02 -11.79 7.21
N ARG A 135 5.00 -11.69 5.88
CA ARG A 135 5.79 -12.59 5.01
C ARG A 135 6.96 -11.81 4.45
N VAL A 136 8.11 -12.44 4.38
CA VAL A 136 9.34 -11.85 3.82
C VAL A 136 10.01 -12.80 2.85
N LYS A 137 10.58 -12.25 1.78
CA LYS A 137 11.45 -12.96 0.84
C LYS A 137 12.68 -12.09 0.60
N TYR A 138 13.86 -12.61 0.90
CA TYR A 138 15.13 -11.91 0.68
C TYR A 138 15.74 -12.29 -0.67
N ASN A 139 16.09 -11.30 -1.47
CA ASN A 139 16.85 -11.50 -2.72
C ASN A 139 18.35 -11.45 -2.47
N GLU A 140 18.76 -10.79 -1.39
CA GLU A 140 20.16 -10.63 -1.00
C GLU A 140 20.26 -10.57 0.53
N PHE A 141 21.24 -11.26 1.12
CA PHE A 141 21.69 -11.00 2.48
C PHE A 141 22.88 -10.04 2.43
N ALA A 142 22.59 -8.74 2.59
CA ALA A 142 23.65 -7.74 2.66
C ALA A 142 24.60 -8.02 3.84
N GLY A 143 25.83 -7.54 3.76
CA GLY A 143 26.83 -7.76 4.79
C GLY A 143 26.59 -7.06 6.13
N GLY A 144 25.42 -6.43 6.30
CA GLY A 144 24.96 -5.71 7.49
C GLY A 144 23.52 -6.09 7.88
N ASP A 145 22.94 -5.29 8.75
CA ASP A 145 21.57 -5.45 9.18
C ASP A 145 20.58 -4.96 8.10
N GLN A 146 19.46 -5.65 7.94
CA GLN A 146 18.37 -5.27 7.03
C GLN A 146 17.07 -5.29 7.82
N ASN A 147 16.48 -4.11 8.06
CA ASN A 147 15.30 -4.03 8.88
C ASN A 147 14.03 -4.31 8.07
N VAL A 148 13.25 -5.30 8.53
CA VAL A 148 11.90 -5.57 8.02
C VAL A 148 10.94 -4.49 8.50
N ILE A 149 10.95 -4.23 9.83
CA ILE A 149 10.18 -3.15 10.45
C ILE A 149 10.88 -2.74 11.75
N SER A 150 10.94 -1.45 12.04
CA SER A 150 11.72 -0.93 13.15
C SER A 150 11.27 0.48 13.56
N CYS A 151 11.38 0.76 14.86
CA CYS A 151 11.35 2.10 15.44
C CYS A 151 12.61 2.39 16.26
N GLU A 152 13.71 1.68 15.99
CA GLU A 152 14.94 1.89 16.75
C GLU A 152 15.46 3.33 16.62
N SER A 153 15.75 3.94 17.76
CA SER A 153 16.30 5.29 17.86
C SER A 153 17.29 5.37 19.01
N GLY A 154 18.59 5.28 18.70
CA GLY A 154 19.63 5.20 19.69
C GLY A 154 19.49 3.95 20.57
N ASN A 155 19.34 4.14 21.89
CA ASN A 155 19.11 3.07 22.85
C ASN A 155 17.62 2.91 23.23
N SER A 156 16.71 3.06 22.26
CA SER A 156 15.29 2.85 22.47
C SER A 156 14.64 2.22 21.26
N GLY A 157 13.44 1.64 21.46
CA GLY A 157 12.64 1.04 20.41
C GLY A 157 12.80 -0.47 20.30
N TRP A 158 12.37 -0.96 19.16
CA TRP A 158 12.42 -2.37 18.79
C TRP A 158 12.69 -2.53 17.29
N MET A 159 13.13 -3.71 16.90
CA MET A 159 13.40 -4.03 15.50
C MET A 159 13.17 -5.51 15.21
N LEU A 160 12.51 -5.77 14.09
CA LEU A 160 12.51 -7.05 13.39
C LEU A 160 13.40 -6.88 12.16
N ARG A 161 14.49 -7.63 12.07
CA ARG A 161 15.52 -7.44 11.04
C ARG A 161 16.15 -8.75 10.64
N SER A 162 16.88 -8.79 9.53
CA SER A 162 17.92 -9.82 9.33
C SER A 162 19.30 -9.25 9.64
N SER A 163 20.18 -10.12 10.10
CA SER A 163 21.64 -9.89 10.19
C SER A 163 22.32 -11.06 9.51
N GLY A 164 22.93 -10.79 8.36
CA GLY A 164 23.26 -11.88 7.43
C GLY A 164 21.98 -12.66 7.07
N ASN A 165 22.05 -13.99 7.18
CA ASN A 165 20.95 -14.89 6.82
C ASN A 165 20.11 -15.39 8.01
N VAL A 166 20.05 -14.66 9.12
CA VAL A 166 19.17 -14.96 10.27
C VAL A 166 18.24 -13.80 10.54
N ILE A 167 16.97 -14.08 10.86
CA ILE A 167 16.04 -13.05 11.35
C ILE A 167 16.21 -12.91 12.85
N GLN A 168 16.22 -11.66 13.32
CA GLN A 168 16.39 -11.27 14.71
C GLN A 168 15.21 -10.38 15.11
N PHE A 169 14.72 -10.58 16.32
CA PHE A 169 13.80 -9.65 16.96
C PHE A 169 14.44 -9.13 18.25
N TYR A 170 14.56 -7.81 18.36
CA TYR A 170 15.11 -7.11 19.51
C TYR A 170 14.17 -6.06 20.03
N ILE A 171 14.14 -5.91 21.35
CA ILE A 171 13.58 -4.74 22.05
C ILE A 171 14.65 -4.11 22.93
N ASN A 172 14.54 -2.82 23.21
CA ASN A 172 15.34 -2.17 24.22
C ASN A 172 14.57 -2.08 25.55
N ASP A 173 15.06 -2.70 26.59
CA ASP A 173 14.50 -2.65 27.95
C ASP A 173 15.49 -2.06 28.99
N GLY A 174 16.39 -1.21 28.48
CA GLY A 174 17.58 -0.68 29.16
C GLY A 174 18.86 -1.27 28.56
N ASN A 175 18.75 -2.43 27.91
CA ASN A 175 19.72 -3.04 27.03
C ASN A 175 18.98 -3.65 25.83
N TRP A 176 19.71 -4.03 24.77
CA TRP A 176 19.12 -4.74 23.66
C TRP A 176 18.94 -6.22 24.00
N THR A 177 17.70 -6.62 24.23
CA THR A 177 17.30 -8.02 24.50
C THR A 177 16.66 -8.60 23.25
N GLY A 178 17.12 -9.77 22.80
CA GLY A 178 16.69 -10.34 21.53
C GLY A 178 16.65 -11.85 21.46
N CYS A 179 16.10 -12.34 20.36
CA CYS A 179 16.13 -13.73 19.93
C CYS A 179 16.24 -13.81 18.40
N GLN A 180 16.60 -14.98 17.86
CA GLN A 180 16.84 -15.14 16.42
C GLN A 180 16.44 -16.52 15.90
N THR A 181 16.30 -16.60 14.56
CA THR A 181 16.05 -17.85 13.82
C THR A 181 17.34 -18.64 13.56
N SER A 182 17.20 -19.83 12.98
CA SER A 182 18.25 -20.48 12.20
C SER A 182 18.45 -19.77 10.86
N SER A 183 19.44 -20.21 10.08
CA SER A 183 19.74 -19.65 8.76
C SER A 183 18.58 -19.80 7.78
N LEU A 184 18.34 -18.73 7.03
CA LEU A 184 17.35 -18.64 5.95
C LEU A 184 18.01 -18.84 4.59
N GLU A 185 17.19 -19.11 3.58
CA GLU A 185 17.56 -19.21 2.17
C GLU A 185 17.09 -17.97 1.41
N LEU A 186 17.82 -17.57 0.38
CA LEU A 186 17.40 -16.52 -0.55
C LEU A 186 16.23 -17.00 -1.43
N ASN A 187 15.43 -16.05 -1.87
CA ASN A 187 14.32 -16.26 -2.82
C ASN A 187 13.23 -17.21 -2.32
N ARG A 188 13.16 -17.42 -1.02
CA ARG A 188 12.09 -18.18 -0.35
C ARG A 188 11.25 -17.25 0.51
N TRP A 189 9.92 -17.43 0.43
CA TRP A 189 8.99 -16.79 1.34
C TRP A 189 9.01 -17.46 2.71
N TYR A 190 9.06 -16.63 3.74
CA TYR A 190 8.96 -17.03 5.14
C TYR A 190 7.82 -16.26 5.80
N HIS A 191 6.99 -16.97 6.56
CA HIS A 191 6.07 -16.35 7.48
C HIS A 191 6.81 -16.07 8.80
N VAL A 192 6.84 -14.83 9.21
CA VAL A 192 7.56 -14.36 10.41
C VAL A 192 6.57 -13.68 11.34
N ALA A 193 6.58 -14.09 12.62
CA ALA A 193 5.87 -13.36 13.66
C ALA A 193 6.80 -13.06 14.83
N ALA A 194 6.68 -11.87 15.39
CA ALA A 194 7.42 -11.42 16.57
C ALA A 194 6.43 -10.86 17.58
N THR A 195 6.55 -11.28 18.84
CA THR A 195 5.65 -10.85 19.91
C THR A 195 6.42 -10.27 21.07
N TYR A 196 5.82 -9.25 21.73
CA TYR A 196 6.32 -8.65 22.96
C TYR A 196 5.21 -8.57 23.98
N GLN A 197 5.53 -8.91 25.22
CA GLN A 197 4.67 -8.66 26.38
C GLN A 197 5.52 -8.08 27.52
N LYS A 198 5.09 -6.96 28.05
CA LYS A 198 5.72 -6.31 29.20
C LYS A 198 5.80 -7.26 30.39
N GLY A 199 7.01 -7.46 30.92
CA GLY A 199 7.26 -8.40 32.01
C GLY A 199 7.09 -9.87 31.67
N GLY A 200 6.69 -10.21 30.45
CA GLY A 200 6.51 -11.57 29.97
C GLY A 200 7.65 -12.04 29.05
N GLY A 201 8.14 -11.14 28.21
CA GLY A 201 9.23 -11.41 27.29
C GLY A 201 8.89 -11.21 25.83
N ILE A 202 9.80 -11.68 24.96
CA ILE A 202 9.68 -11.69 23.52
C ILE A 202 9.68 -13.09 22.96
N ALA A 203 9.01 -13.30 21.83
CA ALA A 203 9.11 -14.55 21.08
C ALA A 203 9.20 -14.25 19.58
N LEU A 204 9.86 -15.15 18.86
CA LEU A 204 10.01 -15.12 17.41
C LEU A 204 9.54 -16.44 16.84
N TYR A 205 8.76 -16.37 15.78
CA TYR A 205 8.19 -17.50 15.06
C TYR A 205 8.63 -17.46 13.61
N LEU A 206 8.86 -18.63 13.04
CA LEU A 206 9.17 -18.83 11.63
C LEU A 206 8.29 -19.96 11.08
N ASP A 207 7.57 -19.70 9.99
CA ASP A 207 6.64 -20.64 9.36
C ASP A 207 5.69 -21.28 10.40
N GLY A 208 5.10 -20.45 11.27
CA GLY A 208 4.13 -20.81 12.31
C GLY A 208 4.74 -21.50 13.55
N LYS A 209 6.05 -21.71 13.60
CA LYS A 209 6.72 -22.39 14.71
C LYS A 209 7.56 -21.41 15.52
N LYS A 210 7.46 -21.50 16.85
CA LYS A 210 8.31 -20.73 17.74
C LYS A 210 9.77 -21.19 17.62
N VAL A 211 10.65 -20.26 17.25
CA VAL A 211 12.07 -20.54 17.01
C VAL A 211 13.00 -19.85 18.00
N GLY A 212 12.52 -18.83 18.70
CA GLY A 212 13.32 -18.12 19.70
C GLY A 212 12.42 -17.42 20.74
N SER A 213 12.97 -17.17 21.91
CA SER A 213 12.34 -16.33 22.94
C SER A 213 13.38 -15.87 23.97
N SER A 214 13.10 -14.73 24.61
CA SER A 214 13.90 -14.21 25.73
C SER A 214 12.98 -13.54 26.75
N SER A 215 13.31 -13.64 28.02
CA SER A 215 12.68 -12.78 29.03
C SER A 215 13.18 -11.35 28.84
N CYS A 216 12.33 -10.38 29.04
CA CYS A 216 12.67 -8.98 28.92
C CYS A 216 11.95 -8.13 29.97
N GLY A 217 12.47 -6.94 30.19
CA GLY A 217 11.85 -5.91 31.01
C GLY A 217 10.80 -5.09 30.25
N THR A 218 10.67 -3.83 30.65
CA THR A 218 9.76 -2.89 30.01
C THR A 218 10.42 -2.24 28.82
N LEU A 219 9.80 -2.38 27.64
CA LEU A 219 10.23 -1.73 26.41
C LEU A 219 10.35 -0.21 26.61
N GLN A 220 11.48 0.34 26.22
CA GLN A 220 11.74 1.77 26.18
C GLN A 220 11.53 2.27 24.75
N VAL A 221 10.62 3.20 24.55
CA VAL A 221 10.30 3.78 23.24
C VAL A 221 10.44 5.27 23.30
N THR A 222 10.99 5.87 22.24
CA THR A 222 10.93 7.31 21.99
C THR A 222 9.64 7.58 21.21
N PRO A 223 8.58 8.16 21.79
CA PRO A 223 7.24 8.20 21.17
C PRO A 223 7.20 8.86 19.78
N ASN A 224 8.04 9.87 19.56
CA ASN A 224 8.12 10.60 18.29
C ASN A 224 9.12 9.99 17.30
N ALA A 225 9.75 8.84 17.62
CA ALA A 225 10.55 8.13 16.63
C ALA A 225 9.64 7.52 15.57
N ASP A 226 10.05 7.57 14.32
CA ASP A 226 9.29 6.96 13.24
C ASP A 226 9.27 5.43 13.39
N LEU A 227 8.12 4.83 13.06
CA LEU A 227 8.01 3.41 12.76
C LEU A 227 8.09 3.25 11.25
N GLN A 228 9.04 2.45 10.76
CA GLN A 228 9.25 2.26 9.33
C GLN A 228 9.41 0.77 8.99
N ALA A 229 8.80 0.31 7.90
CA ALA A 229 9.09 -1.00 7.32
C ALA A 229 10.03 -0.84 6.12
N GLY A 230 10.89 -1.86 5.90
CA GLY A 230 11.90 -1.89 4.86
C GLY A 230 13.21 -1.18 5.23
N THR A 231 13.29 -0.52 6.38
CA THR A 231 14.50 0.20 6.85
C THR A 231 14.48 0.44 8.35
N ALA A 232 15.58 1.01 8.87
CA ALA A 232 15.67 1.54 10.23
C ALA A 232 15.62 3.08 10.19
N PRO A 233 14.75 3.75 11.00
CA PRO A 233 14.56 5.19 10.90
C PRO A 233 15.81 6.02 11.22
N SER A 234 16.71 5.51 12.06
CA SER A 234 17.91 6.23 12.51
C SER A 234 19.20 5.80 11.80
N TYR A 235 19.11 4.94 10.77
CA TYR A 235 20.26 4.39 10.06
C TYR A 235 20.06 4.44 8.55
N SER A 236 21.10 4.81 7.82
CA SER A 236 21.05 4.99 6.36
C SER A 236 21.54 3.78 5.56
N ASP A 237 21.88 2.68 6.23
CA ASP A 237 22.51 1.49 5.64
C ASP A 237 21.74 0.19 5.92
N ARG A 238 20.60 0.25 6.64
CA ARG A 238 19.83 -0.92 7.07
C ARG A 238 18.58 -1.18 6.24
N TYR A 239 18.68 -0.98 4.94
CA TYR A 239 17.60 -1.25 4.02
C TYR A 239 17.39 -2.73 3.76
N MET A 240 16.15 -3.19 3.80
CA MET A 240 15.78 -4.53 3.34
C MET A 240 16.09 -4.71 1.84
N ARG A 241 16.46 -5.91 1.45
CA ARG A 241 16.68 -6.34 0.07
C ARG A 241 15.75 -7.49 -0.25
N GLY A 242 14.58 -7.21 -0.72
CA GLY A 242 13.56 -8.21 -0.99
C GLY A 242 12.15 -7.69 -0.78
N TYR A 243 11.24 -8.57 -0.41
CA TYR A 243 9.81 -8.30 -0.40
C TYR A 243 9.23 -8.43 1.00
N ILE A 244 8.24 -7.60 1.30
CA ILE A 244 7.38 -7.69 2.48
C ILE A 244 5.95 -7.85 1.98
N GLN A 245 5.21 -8.80 2.55
CA GLN A 245 3.81 -9.06 2.26
C GLN A 245 3.07 -9.37 3.56
N ASP A 246 1.75 -9.24 3.58
CA ASP A 246 0.88 -9.57 4.71
C ASP A 246 1.33 -8.93 6.03
N LEU A 247 1.77 -7.65 5.97
CA LEU A 247 2.23 -6.94 7.17
C LEU A 247 1.05 -6.58 8.06
N SER A 248 1.01 -7.17 9.27
CA SER A 248 0.02 -6.85 10.29
C SER A 248 0.65 -6.47 11.62
N LEU A 249 0.03 -5.52 12.29
CA LEU A 249 0.37 -5.06 13.64
C LEU A 249 -0.82 -5.32 14.56
N TRP A 250 -0.55 -5.93 15.71
CA TRP A 250 -1.54 -6.32 16.70
C TRP A 250 -1.26 -5.64 18.04
N LYS A 251 -2.31 -5.28 18.77
CA LYS A 251 -2.23 -4.66 20.12
C LYS A 251 -1.94 -5.67 21.21
N ASP A 252 -2.11 -6.97 20.92
CA ASP A 252 -1.98 -8.08 21.84
C ASP A 252 -0.84 -9.03 21.44
N VAL A 253 -0.61 -10.01 22.28
CA VAL A 253 0.37 -11.09 22.03
C VAL A 253 -0.34 -12.22 21.32
N ARG A 254 -0.04 -12.42 20.04
CA ARG A 254 -0.52 -13.58 19.28
C ARG A 254 0.04 -14.86 19.90
N THR A 255 -0.85 -15.80 20.19
CA THR A 255 -0.50 -17.15 20.67
C THR A 255 0.17 -17.97 19.57
N ALA A 256 0.80 -19.09 19.94
CA ALA A 256 1.43 -19.97 18.95
C ALA A 256 0.39 -20.56 17.96
N GLU A 257 -0.81 -20.85 18.46
CA GLU A 257 -1.93 -21.35 17.67
C GLU A 257 -2.42 -20.31 16.66
N GLU A 258 -2.55 -19.04 17.10
CA GLU A 258 -2.95 -17.94 16.23
C GLU A 258 -1.87 -17.65 15.18
N VAL A 259 -0.59 -17.59 15.57
CA VAL A 259 0.53 -17.41 14.62
C VAL A 259 0.55 -18.54 13.56
N ALA A 260 0.26 -19.76 13.95
CA ALA A 260 0.18 -20.88 13.01
C ALA A 260 -1.04 -20.78 12.07
N ALA A 261 -2.16 -20.27 12.56
CA ALA A 261 -3.37 -20.04 11.77
C ALA A 261 -3.19 -18.86 10.79
N ASP A 262 -2.39 -17.85 11.16
CA ASP A 262 -2.18 -16.64 10.37
C ASP A 262 -1.38 -16.87 9.07
N ILE A 263 -0.71 -18.00 8.89
CA ILE A 263 0.19 -18.29 7.74
C ILE A 263 -0.49 -18.06 6.38
N ASN A 264 -1.79 -18.37 6.28
CA ASN A 264 -2.56 -18.23 5.04
C ASN A 264 -3.83 -17.39 5.24
N CYS A 265 -3.83 -16.51 6.25
CA CYS A 265 -4.95 -15.63 6.53
C CYS A 265 -4.90 -14.37 5.66
N ASP A 266 -6.03 -14.07 5.02
CA ASP A 266 -6.35 -12.74 4.51
C ASP A 266 -7.32 -12.10 5.51
N PHE A 267 -6.80 -11.21 6.35
CA PHE A 267 -7.60 -10.54 7.38
C PHE A 267 -8.57 -9.55 6.76
N SER A 268 -9.77 -9.50 7.34
CA SER A 268 -10.84 -8.58 6.89
C SER A 268 -10.61 -7.13 7.32
N GLY A 269 -9.77 -6.93 8.36
CA GLY A 269 -9.56 -5.63 9.01
C GLY A 269 -10.44 -5.41 10.24
N THR A 270 -11.25 -6.41 10.64
CA THR A 270 -12.18 -6.30 11.77
C THR A 270 -11.86 -7.24 12.92
N GLU A 271 -10.74 -7.94 12.85
CA GLU A 271 -10.28 -8.90 13.85
C GLU A 271 -9.97 -8.21 15.20
N ASP A 272 -10.37 -8.85 16.29
CA ASP A 272 -10.05 -8.35 17.63
C ASP A 272 -8.53 -8.29 17.85
N GLY A 273 -8.06 -7.16 18.39
CA GLY A 273 -6.63 -6.93 18.62
C GLY A 273 -5.86 -6.45 17.38
N LEU A 274 -6.40 -6.57 16.17
CA LEU A 274 -5.75 -6.06 14.96
C LEU A 274 -5.66 -4.54 14.99
N ASN A 275 -4.46 -4.01 14.86
CA ASN A 275 -4.22 -2.57 14.80
C ASN A 275 -4.15 -2.06 13.36
N ALA A 276 -3.47 -2.81 12.51
CA ALA A 276 -3.40 -2.52 11.06
C ALA A 276 -3.03 -3.79 10.28
N TYR A 277 -3.45 -3.85 9.01
CA TYR A 277 -3.11 -4.92 8.08
C TYR A 277 -2.98 -4.40 6.67
N TRP A 278 -1.82 -4.56 6.08
CA TRP A 278 -1.53 -4.32 4.67
C TRP A 278 -1.20 -5.65 3.98
N PRO A 279 -2.07 -6.18 3.11
CA PRO A 279 -1.79 -7.39 2.34
C PRO A 279 -0.56 -7.27 1.45
N LEU A 280 -0.32 -6.08 0.87
CA LEU A 280 0.80 -5.80 -0.03
C LEU A 280 0.89 -6.81 -1.19
N ASN A 281 -0.25 -7.19 -1.73
CA ASN A 281 -0.41 -8.14 -2.83
C ASN A 281 -1.03 -7.51 -4.09
N LEU A 282 -1.36 -6.23 -4.02
CA LEU A 282 -1.88 -5.42 -5.12
C LEU A 282 -1.09 -4.13 -5.23
N ASN A 283 -0.75 -3.75 -6.46
CA ASN A 283 -0.11 -2.46 -6.74
C ASN A 283 -1.14 -1.33 -6.61
N LEU A 284 -1.23 -0.74 -5.44
CA LEU A 284 -2.07 0.41 -5.13
C LEU A 284 -1.32 1.75 -5.21
N GLY A 285 -0.12 1.75 -5.79
CA GLY A 285 0.73 2.94 -5.92
C GLY A 285 1.55 3.23 -4.66
N THR A 286 1.71 4.52 -4.34
CA THR A 286 2.63 4.98 -3.28
C THR A 286 1.94 5.39 -1.98
N SER A 287 0.61 5.50 -1.96
CA SER A 287 -0.17 5.84 -0.76
C SER A 287 -1.23 4.76 -0.58
N ILE A 288 -1.09 3.97 0.48
CA ILE A 288 -1.93 2.81 0.72
C ILE A 288 -2.61 2.88 2.08
N THR A 289 -3.89 2.56 2.12
CA THR A 289 -4.66 2.44 3.36
C THR A 289 -4.75 0.98 3.77
N ASP A 290 -4.59 0.71 5.04
CA ASP A 290 -4.70 -0.63 5.61
C ASP A 290 -6.15 -1.16 5.56
N LYS A 291 -6.33 -2.47 5.76
CA LYS A 291 -7.66 -3.11 5.73
C LYS A 291 -8.59 -2.65 6.86
N THR A 292 -8.05 -2.13 7.99
CA THR A 292 -8.88 -1.56 9.05
C THR A 292 -9.46 -0.20 8.67
N GLY A 293 -8.90 0.46 7.65
CA GLY A 293 -9.27 1.81 7.21
C GLY A 293 -8.74 2.94 8.11
N ASN A 294 -7.93 2.62 9.12
CA ASN A 294 -7.49 3.60 10.12
C ASN A 294 -6.13 4.23 9.78
N HIS A 295 -5.31 3.56 8.97
CA HIS A 295 -3.93 3.98 8.72
C HIS A 295 -3.64 4.06 7.23
N THR A 296 -3.36 5.27 6.75
CA THR A 296 -2.83 5.51 5.41
C THR A 296 -1.34 5.80 5.50
N VAL A 297 -0.55 5.06 4.75
CA VAL A 297 0.92 5.11 4.79
C VAL A 297 1.48 5.39 3.40
N ASN A 298 2.71 5.94 3.37
CA ASN A 298 3.41 6.22 2.13
C ASN A 298 4.55 5.23 1.91
N LEU A 299 4.61 4.70 0.70
CA LEU A 299 5.73 3.94 0.16
C LEU A 299 6.69 4.91 -0.55
N VAL A 300 7.95 4.84 -0.24
CA VAL A 300 9.01 5.65 -0.85
C VAL A 300 9.99 4.73 -1.54
N ASP A 301 10.33 5.02 -2.80
CA ASP A 301 11.31 4.27 -3.60
C ASP A 301 11.08 2.75 -3.63
N VAL A 302 9.81 2.33 -3.55
CA VAL A 302 9.37 0.93 -3.64
C VAL A 302 8.94 0.66 -5.08
N VAL A 303 9.40 -0.46 -5.63
CA VAL A 303 9.01 -0.95 -6.96
C VAL A 303 7.99 -2.08 -6.79
N TRP A 304 6.88 -2.02 -7.50
CA TRP A 304 5.91 -3.10 -7.53
C TRP A 304 6.28 -4.08 -8.64
N GLU A 305 6.44 -5.33 -8.31
CA GLU A 305 6.74 -6.42 -9.24
C GLU A 305 5.60 -7.41 -9.31
N ASP A 306 5.49 -8.12 -10.42
CA ASP A 306 4.54 -9.21 -10.57
C ASP A 306 4.91 -10.34 -9.60
N PRO A 307 3.97 -10.88 -8.79
CA PRO A 307 4.28 -11.94 -7.85
C PRO A 307 4.73 -13.26 -8.49
N GLU A 308 4.50 -13.44 -9.80
CA GLU A 308 4.90 -14.64 -10.57
C GLU A 308 6.30 -14.52 -11.22
N GLU A 309 6.91 -13.35 -11.22
CA GLU A 309 8.29 -13.12 -11.66
C GLU A 309 9.26 -13.19 -10.46
#